data_a3d81fc677dd76024b3d059237052614
#
_entry.id   a3d81fc677dd76024b3d059237052614
#
_cell.length_a   1.000
_cell.length_b   1.000
_cell.length_c   1.000
_cell.angle_alpha   90.00
_cell.angle_beta   90.00
_cell.angle_gamma   90.00
#
_symmetry.space_group_name_H-M   'P 1'
#
loop_
_entity.id
_entity.type
_entity.pdbx_description
1 polymer ?
#
loop_
_entity_poly.entity_id
_entity_poly.type
_entity_poly.pdbx_seq_one_letter_code
_entity_poly.pdbx_strand_id
1 'polypeptide(L)'
;MRRFLQICLVVLPLLAASCSPGSSSRRPPLVSFRPQDIPLVPRTVSQINREVRIDRDYMPTSTRARRYYSGSLSPRFITIHSTANPSGDACSHAKYLNKGKSGSLCWHFTVDQYHAVQHLPLNRRGHHADKGGPGDRYSIAIEMCEVRSHSKAKTYDRAAKLTASLMTQYNIPLRNVVPHYYWSGKACPGPLLDEKRPGYKWSWFISRVDYYYRCLNGGKQHVS
;
A
#
# COMPACT_ATOMS: atom_id res chain seq x y z
N MET A 1 91.27 -24.68 -10.91
CA MET A 1 90.82 -23.26 -10.82
C MET A 1 89.33 -23.20 -11.02
N ARG A 2 88.55 -23.20 -9.90
CA ARG A 2 87.06 -23.13 -9.91
C ARG A 2 86.67 -21.72 -9.57
N ARG A 3 85.97 -21.04 -10.51
CA ARG A 3 85.39 -19.72 -10.29
C ARG A 3 84.01 -19.86 -9.65
N PHE A 4 83.84 -19.35 -8.44
CA PHE A 4 82.58 -19.23 -7.80
C PHE A 4 81.79 -18.02 -8.39
N LEU A 5 80.57 -18.33 -8.87
CA LEU A 5 79.69 -17.31 -9.36
C LEU A 5 78.75 -16.94 -8.17
N GLN A 6 78.93 -15.71 -7.70
CA GLN A 6 78.00 -15.16 -6.64
C GLN A 6 76.77 -14.64 -7.32
N ILE A 7 75.64 -15.28 -6.96
CA ILE A 7 74.29 -14.85 -7.38
C ILE A 7 73.77 -13.91 -6.30
N CYS A 8 73.65 -12.61 -6.64
CA CYS A 8 72.98 -11.63 -5.82
C CYS A 8 71.46 -11.84 -5.96
N LEU A 9 70.82 -12.29 -4.90
CA LEU A 9 69.35 -12.31 -4.77
C LEU A 9 68.89 -10.87 -4.47
N VAL A 10 68.23 -10.22 -5.44
CA VAL A 10 67.50 -8.97 -5.20
C VAL A 10 66.13 -9.32 -4.68
N VAL A 11 65.90 -9.05 -3.41
CA VAL A 11 64.55 -9.21 -2.77
C VAL A 11 63.78 -7.92 -3.05
N LEU A 12 62.80 -7.99 -3.97
CA LEU A 12 61.84 -6.92 -4.16
C LEU A 12 60.79 -7.03 -3.02
N PRO A 13 60.44 -5.92 -2.33
CA PRO A 13 59.34 -5.93 -1.41
C PRO A 13 58.01 -5.91 -2.22
N LEU A 14 57.18 -6.95 -1.99
CA LEU A 14 55.80 -6.95 -2.42
C LEU A 14 55.04 -5.87 -1.64
N LEU A 15 54.70 -4.78 -2.30
CA LEU A 15 53.67 -3.84 -1.80
C LEU A 15 52.30 -4.52 -1.89
N ALA A 16 51.81 -5.01 -0.77
CA ALA A 16 50.46 -5.46 -0.65
C ALA A 16 49.51 -4.25 -0.76
N ALA A 17 48.89 -4.09 -1.92
CA ALA A 17 47.81 -3.14 -2.10
C ALA A 17 46.60 -3.63 -1.26
N SER A 18 46.39 -3.00 -0.12
CA SER A 18 45.18 -3.16 0.69
C SER A 18 43.99 -2.64 -0.10
N CYS A 19 43.21 -3.56 -0.70
CA CYS A 19 41.90 -3.24 -1.22
C CYS A 19 40.97 -2.98 -0.03
N SER A 20 40.71 -1.72 0.27
CA SER A 20 39.63 -1.34 1.18
C SER A 20 38.32 -1.71 0.54
N PRO A 21 37.47 -2.55 1.18
CA PRO A 21 36.12 -2.79 0.67
C PRO A 21 35.27 -1.57 0.98
N GLY A 22 34.91 -0.90 -0.08
CA GLY A 22 33.71 -0.31 0.00
C GLY A 22 33.25 0.93 0.41
N SER A 23 33.04 1.64 -0.51
CA SER A 23 31.93 2.56 -0.62
C SER A 23 30.61 1.84 -0.21
N SER A 24 30.21 1.94 1.06
CA SER A 24 28.83 1.72 1.43
C SER A 24 28.02 2.74 0.64
N SER A 25 27.26 2.26 -0.34
CA SER A 25 26.24 3.06 -0.99
C SER A 25 25.22 3.45 0.10
N ARG A 26 25.42 4.60 0.74
CA ARG A 26 24.42 5.22 1.59
C ARG A 26 23.24 5.46 0.68
N ARG A 27 22.21 4.61 0.80
CA ARG A 27 20.89 4.92 0.25
C ARG A 27 20.57 6.32 0.72
N PRO A 28 20.15 7.24 -0.14
CA PRO A 28 19.73 8.56 0.30
C PRO A 28 18.71 8.34 1.42
N PRO A 29 18.77 9.07 2.52
CA PRO A 29 17.81 8.94 3.58
C PRO A 29 16.45 9.14 2.95
N LEU A 30 15.58 8.10 3.04
CA LEU A 30 14.17 8.26 2.73
C LEU A 30 13.74 9.44 3.58
N VAL A 31 13.35 10.53 2.94
CA VAL A 31 12.87 11.73 3.63
C VAL A 31 11.86 11.23 4.65
N SER A 32 12.21 11.33 5.93
CA SER A 32 11.35 10.86 7.00
C SER A 32 10.15 11.81 7.01
N PHE A 33 9.06 11.36 6.37
CA PHE A 33 7.79 12.06 6.49
C PHE A 33 7.37 11.93 7.95
N ARG A 34 7.56 13.02 8.69
CA ARG A 34 7.00 13.18 10.02
C ARG A 34 5.72 13.99 9.87
N PRO A 35 4.54 13.39 10.00
CA PRO A 35 3.27 14.08 9.80
C PRO A 35 3.10 15.32 10.68
N GLN A 36 3.74 15.32 11.88
CA GLN A 36 3.74 16.44 12.79
C GLN A 36 4.50 17.68 12.28
N ASP A 37 5.42 17.51 11.33
CA ASP A 37 6.25 18.59 10.79
C ASP A 37 5.56 19.30 9.59
N ILE A 38 4.43 18.76 9.12
CA ILE A 38 3.68 19.35 8.02
C ILE A 38 2.47 20.10 8.57
N PRO A 39 2.30 21.38 8.22
CA PRO A 39 1.13 22.13 8.62
C PRO A 39 -0.17 21.43 8.19
N LEU A 40 -1.10 21.30 9.13
CA LEU A 40 -2.40 20.73 8.83
C LEU A 40 -3.22 21.73 8.01
N VAL A 41 -3.64 21.31 6.84
CA VAL A 41 -4.56 22.08 6.00
C VAL A 41 -5.97 21.53 6.20
N PRO A 42 -6.90 22.27 6.86
CA PRO A 42 -8.25 21.82 7.07
C PRO A 42 -8.93 21.40 5.76
N ARG A 43 -9.61 20.28 5.76
CA ARG A 43 -10.34 19.72 4.60
C ARG A 43 -11.70 19.21 5.05
N THR A 44 -12.65 19.26 4.15
CA THR A 44 -13.91 18.53 4.30
C THR A 44 -13.82 17.15 3.63
N VAL A 45 -14.66 16.21 4.04
CA VAL A 45 -14.80 14.91 3.37
C VAL A 45 -15.08 15.08 1.88
N SER A 46 -15.94 16.05 1.51
CA SER A 46 -16.26 16.35 0.11
C SER A 46 -15.03 16.84 -0.68
N GLN A 47 -14.16 17.67 -0.08
CA GLN A 47 -12.92 18.10 -0.73
C GLN A 47 -11.98 16.94 -0.95
N ILE A 48 -11.74 16.10 0.07
CA ILE A 48 -10.89 14.91 -0.06
C ILE A 48 -11.45 13.97 -1.12
N ASN A 49 -12.76 13.72 -1.15
CA ASN A 49 -13.37 12.82 -2.14
C ASN A 49 -13.23 13.36 -3.57
N ARG A 50 -13.28 14.68 -3.78
CA ARG A 50 -12.97 15.30 -5.09
C ARG A 50 -11.50 15.13 -5.47
N GLU A 51 -10.58 15.26 -4.51
CA GLU A 51 -9.14 15.02 -4.76
C GLU A 51 -8.85 13.54 -5.08
N VAL A 52 -9.57 12.63 -4.45
CA VAL A 52 -9.50 11.17 -4.74
C VAL A 52 -10.07 10.86 -6.12
N ARG A 53 -11.06 11.62 -6.59
CA ARG A 53 -11.79 11.39 -7.86
C ARG A 53 -12.42 10.01 -7.86
N ILE A 54 -13.47 9.84 -7.03
CA ILE A 54 -14.17 8.56 -6.90
C ILE A 54 -15.16 8.41 -8.04
N ASP A 55 -14.91 7.45 -8.92
CA ASP A 55 -15.83 6.98 -9.96
C ASP A 55 -16.56 5.74 -9.45
N ARG A 56 -17.88 5.63 -9.72
CA ARG A 56 -18.68 4.47 -9.32
C ARG A 56 -18.90 3.57 -10.53
N ASP A 57 -18.37 2.36 -10.46
CA ASP A 57 -18.59 1.31 -11.46
C ASP A 57 -18.86 0.00 -10.70
N TYR A 58 -20.11 -0.13 -10.24
CA TYR A 58 -20.51 -1.24 -9.40
C TYR A 58 -20.56 -2.56 -10.16
N MET A 59 -19.89 -3.52 -9.62
CA MET A 59 -19.92 -4.91 -10.07
C MET A 59 -21.37 -5.42 -10.19
N PRO A 60 -21.79 -5.98 -11.33
CA PRO A 60 -23.15 -6.47 -11.53
C PRO A 60 -23.57 -7.53 -10.49
N THR A 61 -24.80 -7.46 -10.02
CA THR A 61 -25.35 -8.41 -9.02
C THR A 61 -25.47 -9.83 -9.59
N SER A 62 -25.46 -10.00 -10.91
CA SER A 62 -25.44 -11.29 -11.59
C SER A 62 -24.11 -12.03 -11.50
N THR A 63 -23.02 -11.33 -11.19
CA THR A 63 -21.69 -11.98 -11.04
C THR A 63 -21.68 -12.94 -9.86
N ARG A 64 -20.91 -14.02 -9.96
CA ARG A 64 -20.79 -15.03 -8.91
C ARG A 64 -20.38 -14.40 -7.57
N ALA A 65 -19.38 -13.51 -7.59
CA ALA A 65 -18.90 -12.85 -6.38
C ALA A 65 -20.00 -12.05 -5.68
N ARG A 66 -20.76 -11.24 -6.42
CA ARG A 66 -21.86 -10.44 -5.87
C ARG A 66 -23.00 -11.31 -5.34
N ARG A 67 -23.36 -12.38 -6.05
CA ARG A 67 -24.49 -13.24 -5.72
C ARG A 67 -24.24 -14.04 -4.44
N TYR A 68 -23.07 -14.62 -4.28
CA TYR A 68 -22.81 -15.62 -3.24
C TYR A 68 -21.88 -15.16 -2.12
N TYR A 69 -21.08 -14.12 -2.34
CA TYR A 69 -20.04 -13.72 -1.38
C TYR A 69 -20.24 -12.31 -0.81
N SER A 70 -21.06 -11.47 -1.44
CA SER A 70 -21.30 -10.09 -1.03
C SER A 70 -22.56 -9.94 -0.18
N GLY A 71 -22.48 -10.30 1.11
CA GLY A 71 -23.54 -10.09 2.12
C GLY A 71 -23.56 -8.65 2.66
N SER A 72 -24.27 -8.42 3.77
CA SER A 72 -24.29 -7.12 4.46
C SER A 72 -22.95 -6.80 5.11
N LEU A 73 -22.59 -5.51 5.11
CA LEU A 73 -21.39 -4.98 5.76
C LEU A 73 -21.76 -3.87 6.74
N SER A 74 -21.27 -3.99 7.97
CA SER A 74 -21.15 -2.89 8.93
C SER A 74 -19.64 -2.70 9.17
N PRO A 75 -18.99 -1.73 8.51
CA PRO A 75 -17.53 -1.68 8.47
C PRO A 75 -16.95 -1.25 9.82
N ARG A 76 -15.95 -1.98 10.26
CA ARG A 76 -15.15 -1.72 11.47
C ARG A 76 -13.66 -1.57 11.16
N PHE A 77 -13.26 -2.02 9.98
CA PHE A 77 -11.88 -2.01 9.51
C PHE A 77 -11.79 -1.48 8.08
N ILE A 78 -10.61 -1.04 7.71
CA ILE A 78 -10.24 -0.81 6.31
C ILE A 78 -9.03 -1.69 6.02
N THR A 79 -9.15 -2.55 5.01
CA THR A 79 -8.05 -3.44 4.60
C THR A 79 -7.38 -2.90 3.34
N ILE A 80 -6.08 -2.70 3.43
CA ILE A 80 -5.26 -2.23 2.33
C ILE A 80 -4.62 -3.42 1.62
N HIS A 81 -4.79 -3.45 0.30
CA HIS A 81 -4.21 -4.43 -0.60
C HIS A 81 -3.36 -3.76 -1.68
N SER A 82 -2.64 -4.55 -2.45
CA SER A 82 -2.07 -4.15 -3.71
C SER A 82 -2.33 -5.22 -4.78
N THR A 83 -2.56 -4.75 -6.00
CA THR A 83 -3.07 -5.61 -7.07
C THR A 83 -2.07 -6.64 -7.60
N ALA A 84 -0.77 -6.50 -7.28
CA ALA A 84 0.31 -7.30 -7.85
C ALA A 84 0.25 -7.39 -9.39
N ASN A 85 -0.35 -6.39 -10.05
CA ASN A 85 -0.56 -6.33 -11.48
C ASN A 85 0.18 -5.11 -12.07
N PRO A 86 1.29 -5.34 -12.82
CA PRO A 86 2.13 -4.26 -13.31
C PRO A 86 1.54 -3.51 -14.53
N SER A 87 0.38 -3.92 -15.04
CA SER A 87 -0.24 -3.34 -16.23
C SER A 87 -1.70 -2.92 -16.07
N GLY A 88 -2.39 -3.38 -15.00
CA GLY A 88 -3.80 -3.06 -14.77
C GLY A 88 -4.00 -1.83 -13.90
N ASP A 89 -4.64 -0.79 -14.45
CA ASP A 89 -5.12 0.39 -13.74
C ASP A 89 -6.48 0.15 -13.05
N ALA A 90 -7.05 1.18 -12.42
CA ALA A 90 -8.32 1.05 -11.70
C ALA A 90 -9.48 0.68 -12.64
N CYS A 91 -9.52 1.24 -13.85
CA CYS A 91 -10.54 0.91 -14.86
C CYS A 91 -10.40 -0.53 -15.39
N SER A 92 -9.18 -1.01 -15.54
CA SER A 92 -8.92 -2.40 -15.95
C SER A 92 -9.45 -3.39 -14.92
N HIS A 93 -9.28 -3.09 -13.64
CA HIS A 93 -9.81 -3.92 -12.54
C HIS A 93 -11.34 -3.85 -12.46
N ALA A 94 -11.95 -2.68 -12.72
CA ALA A 94 -13.40 -2.57 -12.86
C ALA A 94 -13.94 -3.49 -13.96
N LYS A 95 -13.35 -3.40 -15.14
CA LYS A 95 -13.73 -4.30 -16.28
C LYS A 95 -13.54 -5.79 -15.95
N TYR A 96 -12.48 -6.13 -15.21
CA TYR A 96 -12.22 -7.51 -14.77
C TYR A 96 -13.31 -8.02 -13.83
N LEU A 97 -13.70 -7.21 -12.84
CA LEU A 97 -14.77 -7.53 -11.88
C LEU A 97 -16.12 -7.60 -12.56
N ASN A 98 -16.46 -6.63 -13.42
CA ASN A 98 -17.75 -6.53 -14.09
C ASN A 98 -17.99 -7.70 -15.07
N LYS A 99 -16.92 -8.23 -15.66
CA LYS A 99 -16.97 -9.44 -16.50
C LYS A 99 -17.04 -10.75 -15.69
N GLY A 100 -17.09 -10.68 -14.36
CA GLY A 100 -17.11 -11.86 -13.48
C GLY A 100 -15.84 -12.71 -13.51
N LYS A 101 -14.74 -12.18 -14.07
CA LYS A 101 -13.47 -12.91 -14.20
C LYS A 101 -12.75 -13.13 -12.87
N SER A 102 -13.14 -12.42 -11.82
CA SER A 102 -12.60 -12.55 -10.47
C SER A 102 -13.07 -13.80 -9.72
N GLY A 103 -13.99 -14.58 -10.30
CA GLY A 103 -14.54 -15.77 -9.67
C GLY A 103 -15.35 -15.43 -8.42
N SER A 104 -14.83 -15.73 -7.23
CA SER A 104 -15.44 -15.39 -5.93
C SER A 104 -14.97 -14.05 -5.37
N LEU A 105 -13.87 -13.49 -5.88
CA LEU A 105 -13.26 -12.29 -5.31
C LEU A 105 -14.06 -11.03 -5.66
N CYS A 106 -14.24 -10.17 -4.68
CA CYS A 106 -14.79 -8.83 -4.84
C CYS A 106 -14.29 -7.92 -3.72
N TRP A 107 -14.06 -6.66 -4.07
CA TRP A 107 -13.55 -5.63 -3.17
C TRP A 107 -14.19 -4.28 -3.45
N HIS A 108 -13.97 -3.29 -2.58
CA HIS A 108 -14.73 -2.04 -2.62
C HIS A 108 -14.13 -1.00 -3.56
N PHE A 109 -12.81 -0.82 -3.52
CA PHE A 109 -12.13 0.20 -4.32
C PHE A 109 -10.87 -0.34 -4.97
N THR A 110 -10.61 0.11 -6.19
CA THR A 110 -9.28 0.07 -6.78
C THR A 110 -8.80 1.51 -7.00
N VAL A 111 -7.57 1.80 -6.59
CA VAL A 111 -6.98 3.14 -6.61
C VAL A 111 -5.73 3.15 -7.47
N ASP A 112 -5.63 4.09 -8.40
CA ASP A 112 -4.41 4.38 -9.15
C ASP A 112 -3.95 5.83 -8.97
N GLN A 113 -2.98 6.28 -9.77
CA GLN A 113 -2.46 7.65 -9.66
C GLN A 113 -3.45 8.74 -10.10
N TYR A 114 -4.54 8.38 -10.79
CA TYR A 114 -5.48 9.33 -11.38
C TYR A 114 -6.81 9.38 -10.61
N HIS A 115 -7.32 8.24 -10.18
CA HIS A 115 -8.62 8.14 -9.53
C HIS A 115 -8.78 6.87 -8.67
N ALA A 116 -9.94 6.75 -8.04
CA ALA A 116 -10.39 5.53 -7.39
C ALA A 116 -11.70 5.07 -8.05
N VAL A 117 -11.80 3.77 -8.38
CA VAL A 117 -13.06 3.18 -8.84
C VAL A 117 -13.71 2.39 -7.73
N GLN A 118 -14.96 2.69 -7.42
CA GLN A 118 -15.76 1.98 -6.43
C GLN A 118 -16.57 0.87 -7.08
N HIS A 119 -16.32 -0.39 -6.66
CA HIS A 119 -16.92 -1.60 -7.24
C HIS A 119 -18.08 -2.19 -6.44
N LEU A 120 -18.12 -1.91 -5.13
CA LEU A 120 -19.18 -2.37 -4.23
C LEU A 120 -19.79 -1.20 -3.44
N PRO A 121 -21.11 -1.20 -3.20
CA PRO A 121 -21.69 -0.34 -2.17
C PRO A 121 -21.07 -0.63 -0.80
N LEU A 122 -20.88 0.41 0.03
CA LEU A 122 -20.18 0.29 1.31
C LEU A 122 -20.98 -0.42 2.42
N ASN A 123 -22.22 -0.74 2.17
CA ASN A 123 -23.06 -1.62 3.01
C ASN A 123 -23.04 -3.08 2.56
N ARG A 124 -22.18 -3.44 1.60
CA ARG A 124 -22.02 -4.81 1.08
C ARG A 124 -20.60 -5.28 1.32
N ARG A 125 -20.43 -6.44 1.96
CA ARG A 125 -19.09 -7.01 2.20
C ARG A 125 -18.42 -7.47 0.90
N GLY A 126 -17.09 -7.37 0.90
CA GLY A 126 -16.24 -7.99 -0.11
C GLY A 126 -15.90 -9.44 0.24
N HIS A 127 -15.18 -10.10 -0.67
CA HIS A 127 -14.53 -11.39 -0.45
C HIS A 127 -13.09 -11.25 -0.93
N HIS A 128 -12.17 -10.82 -0.03
CA HIS A 128 -10.86 -10.32 -0.42
C HIS A 128 -9.73 -10.64 0.56
N ALA A 129 -10.03 -11.05 1.81
CA ALA A 129 -9.03 -11.09 2.87
C ALA A 129 -8.78 -12.49 3.44
N ASP A 130 -9.80 -13.21 3.88
CA ASP A 130 -9.70 -14.40 4.72
C ASP A 130 -10.79 -15.45 4.49
N LYS A 131 -11.25 -15.58 3.24
CA LYS A 131 -12.19 -16.61 2.78
C LYS A 131 -13.51 -16.64 3.57
N GLY A 132 -14.07 -15.46 3.83
CA GLY A 132 -15.33 -15.29 4.56
C GLY A 132 -15.17 -15.09 6.07
N GLY A 133 -13.95 -14.92 6.54
CA GLY A 133 -13.63 -14.59 7.93
C GLY A 133 -13.90 -13.13 8.31
N PRO A 134 -13.34 -12.66 9.45
CA PRO A 134 -13.57 -11.31 9.96
C PRO A 134 -13.12 -10.21 8.99
N GLY A 135 -12.03 -10.43 8.23
CA GLY A 135 -11.53 -9.47 7.24
C GLY A 135 -12.57 -9.20 6.16
N ASP A 136 -13.21 -10.24 5.63
CA ASP A 136 -14.28 -10.10 4.63
C ASP A 136 -15.56 -9.52 5.24
N ARG A 137 -15.88 -9.90 6.50
CA ARG A 137 -17.15 -9.55 7.17
C ARG A 137 -17.19 -8.12 7.68
N TYR A 138 -16.05 -7.54 8.05
CA TYR A 138 -16.01 -6.27 8.78
C TYR A 138 -15.13 -5.22 8.14
N SER A 139 -14.53 -5.44 6.95
CA SER A 139 -13.66 -4.42 6.38
C SER A 139 -14.09 -3.93 5.00
N ILE A 140 -13.82 -2.62 4.78
CA ILE A 140 -13.80 -2.02 3.47
C ILE A 140 -12.42 -2.31 2.85
N ALA A 141 -12.39 -2.86 1.63
CA ALA A 141 -11.15 -3.21 0.93
C ALA A 141 -10.74 -2.13 -0.07
N ILE A 142 -9.47 -1.74 -0.03
CA ILE A 142 -8.85 -0.82 -0.99
C ILE A 142 -7.67 -1.53 -1.66
N GLU A 143 -7.74 -1.73 -2.96
CA GLU A 143 -6.66 -2.26 -3.81
C GLU A 143 -5.87 -1.11 -4.42
N MET A 144 -4.57 -1.04 -4.17
CA MET A 144 -3.67 -0.07 -4.81
C MET A 144 -3.06 -0.67 -6.06
N CYS A 145 -3.20 0.01 -7.19
CA CYS A 145 -2.59 -0.41 -8.46
C CYS A 145 -1.05 -0.35 -8.42
N GLU A 146 -0.42 -1.34 -9.06
CA GLU A 146 1.03 -1.43 -9.19
C GLU A 146 1.53 -1.22 -10.64
N VAL A 147 0.79 -0.47 -11.44
CA VAL A 147 1.16 -0.20 -12.84
C VAL A 147 2.56 0.40 -12.94
N ARG A 148 3.42 -0.19 -13.76
CA ARG A 148 4.85 0.20 -13.86
C ARG A 148 5.04 1.65 -14.28
N SER A 149 4.22 2.17 -15.19
CA SER A 149 4.27 3.55 -15.70
C SER A 149 3.63 4.56 -14.75
N HIS A 150 2.97 4.12 -13.68
CA HIS A 150 2.31 5.00 -12.74
C HIS A 150 3.22 5.43 -11.59
N SER A 151 3.00 6.64 -11.09
CA SER A 151 3.64 7.12 -9.87
C SER A 151 3.06 6.40 -8.64
N LYS A 152 3.85 5.54 -8.03
CA LYS A 152 3.48 4.86 -6.77
C LYS A 152 3.15 5.87 -5.67
N ALA A 153 3.92 6.95 -5.57
CA ALA A 153 3.68 7.99 -4.57
C ALA A 153 2.29 8.62 -4.72
N LYS A 154 1.85 8.92 -5.96
CA LYS A 154 0.50 9.45 -6.21
C LYS A 154 -0.58 8.43 -5.90
N THR A 155 -0.38 7.16 -6.22
CA THR A 155 -1.31 6.08 -5.90
C THR A 155 -1.48 5.92 -4.39
N TYR A 156 -0.38 5.88 -3.64
CA TYR A 156 -0.42 5.73 -2.18
C TYR A 156 -1.01 6.97 -1.49
N ASP A 157 -0.69 8.17 -1.97
CA ASP A 157 -1.28 9.41 -1.45
C ASP A 157 -2.79 9.43 -1.63
N ARG A 158 -3.27 9.03 -2.80
CA ARG A 158 -4.70 8.91 -3.09
C ARG A 158 -5.39 7.86 -2.23
N ALA A 159 -4.76 6.69 -2.06
CA ALA A 159 -5.26 5.64 -1.18
C ALA A 159 -5.32 6.12 0.28
N ALA A 160 -4.31 6.85 0.78
CA ALA A 160 -4.31 7.41 2.12
C ALA A 160 -5.43 8.45 2.32
N LYS A 161 -5.69 9.32 1.33
CA LYS A 161 -6.83 10.25 1.33
C LYS A 161 -8.17 9.52 1.40
N LEU A 162 -8.37 8.51 0.56
CA LEU A 162 -9.58 7.69 0.56
C LEU A 162 -9.77 7.00 1.91
N THR A 163 -8.71 6.41 2.44
CA THR A 163 -8.72 5.74 3.76
C THR A 163 -9.15 6.71 4.86
N ALA A 164 -8.55 7.90 4.94
CA ALA A 164 -8.89 8.91 5.94
C ALA A 164 -10.35 9.40 5.81
N SER A 165 -10.84 9.57 4.57
CA SER A 165 -12.23 9.91 4.31
C SER A 165 -13.19 8.83 4.83
N LEU A 166 -12.91 7.56 4.58
CA LEU A 166 -13.71 6.43 5.04
C LEU A 166 -13.64 6.27 6.57
N MET A 167 -12.47 6.47 7.18
CA MET A 167 -12.33 6.51 8.65
C MET A 167 -13.27 7.53 9.26
N THR A 168 -13.29 8.75 8.72
CA THR A 168 -14.16 9.83 9.21
C THR A 168 -15.65 9.51 9.01
N GLN A 169 -16.02 8.96 7.85
CA GLN A 169 -17.41 8.65 7.53
C GLN A 169 -17.99 7.50 8.36
N TYR A 170 -17.18 6.51 8.71
CA TYR A 170 -17.62 5.29 9.41
C TYR A 170 -17.10 5.21 10.84
N ASN A 171 -16.46 6.25 11.34
CA ASN A 171 -15.84 6.29 12.67
C ASN A 171 -14.90 5.09 12.93
N ILE A 172 -14.09 4.75 11.91
CA ILE A 172 -13.12 3.65 11.99
C ILE A 172 -11.81 4.19 12.57
N PRO A 173 -11.30 3.62 13.68
CA PRO A 173 -10.06 4.08 14.28
C PRO A 173 -8.83 3.73 13.43
N LEU A 174 -7.78 4.54 13.53
CA LEU A 174 -6.54 4.35 12.76
C LEU A 174 -5.93 2.95 12.96
N ARG A 175 -6.01 2.38 14.16
CA ARG A 175 -5.54 1.02 14.46
C ARG A 175 -6.29 -0.07 13.69
N ASN A 176 -7.47 0.25 13.17
CA ASN A 176 -8.27 -0.66 12.35
C ASN A 176 -8.06 -0.46 10.84
N VAL A 177 -7.11 0.39 10.45
CA VAL A 177 -6.54 0.40 9.11
C VAL A 177 -5.42 -0.63 9.07
N VAL A 178 -5.65 -1.74 8.39
CA VAL A 178 -4.77 -2.91 8.46
C VAL A 178 -4.33 -3.37 7.05
N PRO A 179 -3.13 -3.95 6.91
CA PRO A 179 -2.74 -4.63 5.68
C PRO A 179 -3.48 -5.97 5.56
N HIS A 180 -3.64 -6.49 4.36
CA HIS A 180 -4.16 -7.86 4.17
C HIS A 180 -3.38 -8.89 4.99
N TYR A 181 -2.08 -8.67 5.18
CA TYR A 181 -1.21 -9.48 6.05
C TYR A 181 -1.82 -9.74 7.43
N TYR A 182 -2.53 -8.77 8.01
CA TYR A 182 -3.16 -8.85 9.33
C TYR A 182 -4.13 -10.04 9.46
N TRP A 183 -4.86 -10.35 8.38
CA TRP A 183 -5.91 -11.38 8.40
C TRP A 183 -5.40 -12.78 8.13
N SER A 184 -4.42 -12.93 7.25
CA SER A 184 -4.03 -14.23 6.71
C SER A 184 -2.53 -14.47 6.63
N GLY A 185 -1.69 -13.51 7.05
CA GLY A 185 -0.23 -13.59 6.88
C GLY A 185 0.25 -13.46 5.43
N LYS A 186 -0.68 -13.25 4.46
CA LYS A 186 -0.31 -13.04 3.07
C LYS A 186 0.54 -11.77 2.93
N ALA A 187 1.66 -11.85 2.19
CA ALA A 187 2.53 -10.71 1.93
C ALA A 187 1.86 -9.65 1.03
N CYS A 188 0.81 -9.01 1.53
CA CYS A 188 0.01 -7.99 0.86
C CYS A 188 -0.36 -6.88 1.86
N PRO A 189 -0.24 -5.59 1.44
CA PRO A 189 0.21 -5.06 0.14
C PRO A 189 1.73 -5.12 0.00
N GLY A 190 2.23 -5.86 -0.98
CA GLY A 190 3.67 -6.10 -1.17
C GLY A 190 4.54 -4.84 -1.15
N PRO A 191 4.20 -3.77 -1.89
CA PRO A 191 5.00 -2.54 -1.94
C PRO A 191 5.10 -1.77 -0.61
N LEU A 192 4.19 -2.00 0.34
CA LEU A 192 4.19 -1.37 1.66
C LEU A 192 4.71 -2.29 2.78
N LEU A 193 5.28 -3.43 2.43
CA LEU A 193 5.89 -4.34 3.38
C LEU A 193 7.42 -4.28 3.29
N ASP A 194 8.07 -4.52 4.42
CA ASP A 194 9.50 -4.73 4.54
C ASP A 194 9.72 -6.23 4.77
N GLU A 195 10.50 -6.89 3.90
CA GLU A 195 10.75 -8.34 4.00
C GLU A 195 9.46 -9.19 4.19
N LYS A 196 8.41 -8.83 3.41
CA LYS A 196 7.08 -9.48 3.42
C LYS A 196 6.26 -9.28 4.70
N ARG A 197 6.66 -8.38 5.61
CA ARG A 197 5.96 -8.06 6.86
C ARG A 197 5.70 -6.55 7.01
N PRO A 198 4.67 -6.14 7.76
CA PRO A 198 4.51 -4.74 8.12
C PRO A 198 5.72 -4.21 8.88
N GLY A 199 6.28 -3.07 8.44
CA GLY A 199 7.44 -2.44 8.99
C GLY A 199 7.44 -0.93 8.70
N TYR A 200 8.59 -0.37 8.33
CA TYR A 200 8.75 1.06 8.10
C TYR A 200 7.85 1.59 6.98
N LYS A 201 7.75 0.88 5.85
CA LYS A 201 6.90 1.31 4.71
C LYS A 201 5.42 1.33 5.09
N TRP A 202 4.98 0.35 5.86
CA TRP A 202 3.61 0.33 6.39
C TRP A 202 3.37 1.50 7.34
N SER A 203 4.28 1.73 8.29
CA SER A 203 4.21 2.85 9.24
C SER A 203 4.20 4.20 8.52
N TRP A 204 4.97 4.34 7.44
CA TRP A 204 4.94 5.53 6.59
C TRP A 204 3.56 5.74 5.95
N PHE A 205 2.93 4.68 5.42
CA PHE A 205 1.59 4.78 4.84
C PHE A 205 0.56 5.18 5.90
N ILE A 206 0.58 4.56 7.07
CA ILE A 206 -0.30 4.89 8.20
C ILE A 206 -0.12 6.34 8.65
N SER A 207 1.10 6.86 8.68
CA SER A 207 1.34 8.26 9.02
C SER A 207 0.75 9.24 7.99
N ARG A 208 0.69 8.85 6.69
CA ARG A 208 -0.03 9.62 5.66
C ARG A 208 -1.54 9.59 5.87
N VAL A 209 -2.10 8.43 6.23
CA VAL A 209 -3.53 8.30 6.57
C VAL A 209 -3.87 9.19 7.78
N ASP A 210 -3.06 9.15 8.85
CA ASP A 210 -3.24 9.98 10.04
C ASP A 210 -3.21 11.48 9.71
N TYR A 211 -2.25 11.91 8.88
CA TYR A 211 -2.18 13.29 8.42
C TYR A 211 -3.51 13.76 7.78
N TYR A 212 -4.06 12.99 6.82
CA TYR A 212 -5.32 13.37 6.18
C TYR A 212 -6.51 13.26 7.12
N TYR A 213 -6.51 12.27 8.02
CA TYR A 213 -7.54 12.17 9.04
C TYR A 213 -7.56 13.42 9.95
N ARG A 214 -6.40 13.89 10.38
CA ARG A 214 -6.26 15.11 11.19
C ARG A 214 -6.68 16.38 10.40
N CYS A 215 -6.38 16.45 9.10
CA CYS A 215 -6.87 17.52 8.23
C CYS A 215 -8.42 17.55 8.17
N LEU A 216 -9.07 16.40 8.23
CA LEU A 216 -10.53 16.26 8.22
C LEU A 216 -11.18 16.58 9.58
N ASN A 217 -10.46 16.40 10.68
CA ASN A 217 -11.01 16.43 12.05
C ASN A 217 -10.41 17.55 12.91
N GLY A 218 -10.01 18.67 12.30
CA GLY A 218 -9.54 19.87 13.02
C GLY A 218 -8.29 19.65 13.87
N GLY A 219 -7.38 18.79 13.41
CA GLY A 219 -6.14 18.46 14.12
C GLY A 219 -6.27 17.41 15.22
N LYS A 220 -7.47 16.95 15.53
CA LYS A 220 -7.68 15.89 16.53
C LYS A 220 -7.07 14.58 16.05
N GLN A 221 -6.27 13.95 16.91
CA GLN A 221 -5.84 12.57 16.70
C GLN A 221 -7.03 11.64 16.94
N HIS A 222 -7.04 10.50 16.26
CA HIS A 222 -8.02 9.47 16.59
C HIS A 222 -7.69 8.96 17.99
N VAL A 223 -8.56 9.25 18.96
CA VAL A 223 -8.41 8.70 20.32
C VAL A 223 -8.49 7.18 20.20
N SER A 224 -7.44 6.52 20.66
CA SER A 224 -7.26 5.07 20.68
C SER A 224 -8.29 4.37 21.57
#